data_3f9c1ae5f3e31d12527bdecc6ec3b81a
#
_entry.id   3f9c1ae5f3e31d12527bdecc6ec3b81a
#
_cell.length_a   1.000
_cell.length_b   1.000
_cell.length_c   1.000
_cell.angle_alpha   90.00
_cell.angle_beta   90.00
_cell.angle_gamma   90.00
#
_symmetry.space_group_name_H-M   'P 1'
#
loop_
_entity.id
_entity.type
_entity.pdbx_description
1 polymer ?
#
loop_
_entity_poly.entity_id
_entity_poly.type
_entity_poly.pdbx_seq_one_letter_code
_entity_poly.pdbx_strand_id
1 'polypeptide(L)'
;MTRRSALFLALELLAWPLAAGRAPAAEQGTLEIATQSGVRTFAVELAVTDEERAKGLMFRTEVPDGYGMLFDFKREQQVSMWMKNTLVSLDMIFIRDNGRIARIAENTEVRSEKIIESGAPVRAVLEVVAGTARKYGIAPGDKVAYPSLSGH
;
A
#
# COMPACT_ATOMS: atom_id res chain seq x y z
N MET A 1 -13.10 2.84 79.62
CA MET A 1 -13.88 2.66 78.37
C MET A 1 -13.23 3.49 77.29
N THR A 2 -12.34 2.90 76.49
CA THR A 2 -11.59 3.58 75.42
C THR A 2 -11.99 2.97 74.09
N ARG A 3 -12.72 3.76 73.29
CA ARG A 3 -13.10 3.41 71.90
C ARG A 3 -11.87 3.68 70.98
N ARG A 4 -11.33 2.63 70.41
CA ARG A 4 -10.37 2.71 69.33
C ARG A 4 -11.07 2.83 68.01
N SER A 5 -11.00 4.00 67.36
CA SER A 5 -11.45 4.21 66.00
C SER A 5 -10.39 3.68 65.05
N ALA A 6 -10.71 2.68 64.24
CA ALA A 6 -9.89 2.20 63.14
C ALA A 6 -10.14 3.05 61.88
N LEU A 7 -9.14 3.78 61.43
CA LEU A 7 -9.14 4.45 60.13
C LEU A 7 -8.90 3.42 59.04
N PHE A 8 -9.88 3.17 58.19
CA PHE A 8 -9.68 2.42 56.94
C PHE A 8 -9.19 3.40 55.89
N LEU A 9 -7.93 3.31 55.49
CA LEU A 9 -7.44 3.97 54.28
C LEU A 9 -7.92 3.18 53.07
N ALA A 10 -8.84 3.73 52.31
CA ALA A 10 -9.23 3.21 51.01
C ALA A 10 -8.16 3.64 49.98
N LEU A 11 -7.40 2.68 49.49
CA LEU A 11 -6.44 2.86 48.41
C LEU A 11 -7.20 2.83 47.07
N GLU A 12 -7.55 4.00 46.50
CA GLU A 12 -8.15 4.09 45.18
C GLU A 12 -7.05 3.84 44.13
N LEU A 13 -7.09 2.65 43.52
CA LEU A 13 -6.31 2.33 42.33
C LEU A 13 -6.91 3.09 41.13
N LEU A 14 -6.33 4.22 40.80
CA LEU A 14 -6.57 4.92 39.53
C LEU A 14 -6.11 4.02 38.36
N ALA A 15 -7.06 3.30 37.77
CA ALA A 15 -6.84 2.59 36.52
C ALA A 15 -6.73 3.63 35.39
N TRP A 16 -5.52 3.87 34.91
CA TRP A 16 -5.27 4.67 33.72
C TRP A 16 -5.73 3.86 32.50
N PRO A 17 -6.64 4.38 31.67
CA PRO A 17 -7.00 3.69 30.44
C PRO A 17 -5.78 3.70 29.51
N LEU A 18 -5.22 2.52 29.21
CA LEU A 18 -4.32 2.37 28.07
C LEU A 18 -5.13 2.70 26.82
N ALA A 19 -5.02 3.93 26.34
CA ALA A 19 -5.43 4.28 25.00
C ALA A 19 -4.55 3.48 24.03
N ALA A 20 -5.04 2.34 23.57
CA ALA A 20 -4.45 1.63 22.45
C ALA A 20 -4.49 2.57 21.24
N GLY A 21 -3.37 3.23 20.97
CA GLY A 21 -3.21 4.08 19.80
C GLY A 21 -3.46 3.24 18.57
N ARG A 22 -4.63 3.44 17.95
CA ARG A 22 -4.93 2.86 16.64
C ARG A 22 -3.92 3.48 15.68
N ALA A 23 -3.09 2.64 15.06
CA ALA A 23 -2.22 3.10 13.99
C ALA A 23 -3.07 3.87 12.96
N PRO A 24 -2.59 5.03 12.47
CA PRO A 24 -3.34 5.77 11.46
C PRO A 24 -3.67 4.83 10.30
N ALA A 25 -4.94 4.80 9.91
CA ALA A 25 -5.36 4.05 8.72
C ALA A 25 -4.61 4.65 7.54
N ALA A 26 -4.04 3.78 6.67
CA ALA A 26 -3.38 4.23 5.44
C ALA A 26 -4.35 5.14 4.66
N GLU A 27 -3.82 6.23 4.11
CA GLU A 27 -4.60 7.12 3.26
C GLU A 27 -5.17 6.31 2.09
N GLN A 28 -6.48 6.43 1.86
CA GLN A 28 -7.17 5.71 0.80
C GLN A 28 -7.60 6.69 -0.28
N GLY A 29 -7.55 6.24 -1.51
CA GLY A 29 -7.94 7.05 -2.66
C GLY A 29 -8.46 6.20 -3.81
N THR A 30 -8.90 6.89 -4.84
CA THR A 30 -9.34 6.29 -6.11
C THR A 30 -8.29 6.57 -7.17
N LEU A 31 -7.82 5.51 -7.84
CA LEU A 31 -6.89 5.58 -8.95
C LEU A 31 -7.60 5.10 -10.22
N GLU A 32 -7.36 5.78 -11.32
CA GLU A 32 -7.93 5.42 -12.62
C GLU A 32 -6.82 5.08 -13.62
N ILE A 33 -7.05 4.07 -14.46
CA ILE A 33 -6.18 3.71 -15.57
C ILE A 33 -6.99 3.78 -16.86
N ALA A 34 -6.58 4.65 -17.76
CA ALA A 34 -7.14 4.72 -19.12
C ALA A 34 -6.45 3.68 -20.00
N THR A 35 -7.18 2.62 -20.33
CA THR A 35 -6.73 1.53 -21.21
C THR A 35 -7.39 1.67 -22.60
N GLN A 36 -6.95 0.86 -23.55
CA GLN A 36 -7.59 0.81 -24.88
C GLN A 36 -9.07 0.36 -24.83
N SER A 37 -9.44 -0.40 -23.78
CA SER A 37 -10.81 -0.92 -23.60
C SER A 37 -11.66 -0.07 -22.66
N GLY A 38 -11.18 1.11 -22.25
CA GLY A 38 -11.88 2.05 -21.37
C GLY A 38 -11.14 2.33 -20.08
N VAL A 39 -11.77 3.11 -19.21
CA VAL A 39 -11.20 3.48 -17.89
C VAL A 39 -11.49 2.38 -16.87
N ARG A 40 -10.48 2.05 -16.09
CA ARG A 40 -10.55 1.11 -14.95
C ARG A 40 -10.24 1.85 -13.65
N THR A 41 -11.07 1.63 -12.66
CA THR A 41 -10.98 2.31 -11.36
C THR A 41 -10.56 1.32 -10.29
N PHE A 42 -9.63 1.74 -9.45
CA PHE A 42 -9.11 0.97 -8.33
C PHE A 42 -9.24 1.77 -7.03
N ALA A 43 -9.70 1.12 -5.97
CA ALA A 43 -9.54 1.65 -4.62
C ALA A 43 -8.12 1.33 -4.15
N VAL A 44 -7.35 2.34 -3.74
CA VAL A 44 -5.95 2.14 -3.37
C VAL A 44 -5.64 2.65 -1.97
N GLU A 45 -4.81 1.92 -1.25
CA GLU A 45 -4.05 2.44 -0.12
C GLU A 45 -2.80 3.14 -0.64
N LEU A 46 -2.38 4.20 0.05
CA LEU A 46 -1.18 4.94 -0.32
C LEU A 46 -0.02 4.57 0.63
N ALA A 47 1.13 4.22 0.07
CA ALA A 47 2.38 3.99 0.78
C ALA A 47 3.39 5.08 0.39
N VAL A 48 3.62 6.04 1.30
CA VAL A 48 4.36 7.28 1.03
C VAL A 48 5.65 7.37 1.84
N THR A 49 5.62 6.91 3.09
CA THR A 49 6.80 6.87 3.96
C THR A 49 7.68 5.67 3.63
N ASP A 50 8.96 5.72 4.01
CA ASP A 50 9.87 4.59 3.82
C ASP A 50 9.37 3.35 4.55
N GLU A 51 8.78 3.51 5.74
CA GLU A 51 8.22 2.43 6.54
C GLU A 51 6.99 1.80 5.88
N GLU A 52 6.04 2.61 5.37
CA GLU A 52 4.88 2.13 4.65
C GLU A 52 5.27 1.37 3.38
N ARG A 53 6.23 1.90 2.61
CA ARG A 53 6.74 1.23 1.41
C ARG A 53 7.48 -0.06 1.74
N ALA A 54 8.26 -0.07 2.83
CA ALA A 54 8.97 -1.29 3.27
C ALA A 54 8.01 -2.41 3.67
N LYS A 55 6.90 -2.07 4.31
CA LYS A 55 5.86 -3.02 4.70
C LYS A 55 5.00 -3.46 3.51
N GLY A 56 4.51 -2.51 2.71
CA GLY A 56 3.63 -2.78 1.58
C GLY A 56 2.47 -3.73 1.92
N LEU A 57 2.23 -4.70 1.06
CA LEU A 57 1.18 -5.73 1.21
C LEU A 57 1.67 -6.99 1.97
N MET A 58 2.80 -6.93 2.67
CA MET A 58 3.30 -8.05 3.46
C MET A 58 2.25 -8.59 4.43
N PHE A 59 2.23 -9.91 4.61
CA PHE A 59 1.38 -10.66 5.53
C PHE A 59 -0.13 -10.60 5.24
N ARG A 60 -0.56 -9.94 4.16
CA ARG A 60 -1.96 -9.99 3.75
C ARG A 60 -2.30 -11.34 3.15
N THR A 61 -3.46 -11.88 3.51
CA THR A 61 -3.94 -13.17 3.02
C THR A 61 -4.77 -13.03 1.75
N GLU A 62 -5.23 -11.82 1.44
CA GLU A 62 -5.98 -11.51 0.23
C GLU A 62 -5.72 -10.07 -0.24
N VAL A 63 -5.83 -9.86 -1.54
CA VAL A 63 -5.89 -8.56 -2.20
C VAL A 63 -7.08 -8.62 -3.14
N PRO A 64 -8.21 -7.96 -2.81
CA PRO A 64 -9.43 -8.04 -3.61
C PRO A 64 -9.25 -7.47 -5.03
N ASP A 65 -10.03 -7.97 -5.97
CA ASP A 65 -10.12 -7.37 -7.31
C ASP A 65 -10.63 -5.93 -7.23
N GLY A 66 -10.04 -5.04 -8.03
CA GLY A 66 -10.35 -3.61 -7.98
C GLY A 66 -9.74 -2.85 -6.80
N TYR A 67 -8.88 -3.52 -6.03
CA TYR A 67 -8.15 -2.95 -4.91
C TYR A 67 -6.64 -3.06 -5.14
N GLY A 68 -5.86 -2.16 -4.54
CA GLY A 68 -4.40 -2.20 -4.62
C GLY A 68 -3.71 -1.29 -3.62
N MET A 69 -2.38 -1.22 -3.74
CA MET A 69 -1.55 -0.28 -2.99
C MET A 69 -0.68 0.51 -3.96
N LEU A 70 -0.72 1.84 -3.83
CA LEU A 70 0.10 2.76 -4.61
C LEU A 70 1.31 3.20 -3.77
N PHE A 71 2.48 2.81 -4.21
CA PHE A 71 3.77 3.23 -3.64
C PHE A 71 4.21 4.51 -4.35
N ASP A 72 4.21 5.64 -3.66
CA ASP A 72 4.67 6.93 -4.19
C ASP A 72 6.10 7.23 -3.69
N PHE A 73 7.06 7.22 -4.62
CA PHE A 73 8.47 7.50 -4.34
C PHE A 73 8.81 9.01 -4.42
N LYS A 74 7.81 9.87 -4.62
CA LYS A 74 7.91 11.34 -4.64
C LYS A 74 8.62 11.92 -5.86
N ARG A 75 9.50 11.18 -6.49
CA ARG A 75 10.27 11.59 -7.68
C ARG A 75 10.58 10.39 -8.56
N GLU A 76 10.88 10.63 -9.83
CA GLU A 76 11.36 9.58 -10.71
C GLU A 76 12.73 9.07 -10.27
N GLN A 77 12.84 7.75 -10.18
CA GLN A 77 14.09 7.05 -9.85
C GLN A 77 13.99 5.58 -10.28
N GLN A 78 15.13 4.90 -10.36
CA GLN A 78 15.13 3.44 -10.46
C GLN A 78 14.52 2.85 -9.19
N VAL A 79 13.57 1.95 -9.35
CA VAL A 79 12.86 1.31 -8.24
C VAL A 79 13.09 -0.20 -8.31
N SER A 80 13.42 -0.76 -7.16
CA SER A 80 13.57 -2.20 -6.96
C SER A 80 12.51 -2.68 -5.97
N MET A 81 11.71 -3.64 -6.39
CA MET A 81 10.66 -4.28 -5.58
C MET A 81 11.05 -5.72 -5.27
N TRP A 82 10.35 -6.35 -4.37
CA TRP A 82 10.46 -7.77 -4.04
C TRP A 82 9.12 -8.29 -3.51
N MET A 83 9.01 -9.60 -3.35
CA MET A 83 7.83 -10.28 -2.81
C MET A 83 8.08 -10.85 -1.40
N LYS A 84 9.11 -10.36 -0.70
CA LYS A 84 9.41 -10.80 0.67
C LYS A 84 8.18 -10.69 1.56
N ASN A 85 7.86 -11.75 2.31
CA ASN A 85 6.71 -11.83 3.20
C ASN A 85 5.35 -11.51 2.56
N THR A 86 5.26 -11.51 1.22
CA THR A 86 4.03 -11.25 0.48
C THR A 86 3.40 -12.58 0.07
N LEU A 87 2.21 -12.83 0.58
CA LEU A 87 1.55 -14.16 0.52
C LEU A 87 0.63 -14.31 -0.69
N VAL A 88 0.31 -13.21 -1.36
CA VAL A 88 -0.57 -13.14 -2.53
C VAL A 88 0.27 -12.77 -3.74
N SER A 89 0.11 -13.52 -4.85
CA SER A 89 0.75 -13.14 -6.12
C SER A 89 0.17 -11.84 -6.64
N LEU A 90 1.02 -10.95 -7.14
CA LEU A 90 0.68 -9.58 -7.54
C LEU A 90 1.07 -9.31 -8.98
N ASP A 91 0.39 -8.34 -9.60
CA ASP A 91 0.90 -7.58 -10.73
C ASP A 91 1.46 -6.26 -10.21
N MET A 92 2.71 -5.94 -10.57
CA MET A 92 3.38 -4.68 -10.21
C MET A 92 3.42 -3.78 -11.44
N ILE A 93 2.72 -2.65 -11.37
CA ILE A 93 2.58 -1.68 -12.46
C ILE A 93 3.49 -0.50 -12.16
N PHE A 94 4.57 -0.34 -12.92
CA PHE A 94 5.57 0.70 -12.76
C PHE A 94 5.17 1.95 -13.55
N ILE A 95 5.05 3.10 -12.87
CA ILE A 95 4.42 4.32 -13.38
C ILE A 95 5.43 5.47 -13.37
N ARG A 96 5.62 6.13 -14.52
CA ARG A 96 6.47 7.32 -14.67
C ARG A 96 5.84 8.54 -14.02
N ASP A 97 6.61 9.59 -13.83
CA ASP A 97 6.15 10.88 -13.28
C ASP A 97 5.02 11.51 -14.12
N ASN A 98 5.06 11.32 -15.43
CA ASN A 98 3.99 11.75 -16.33
C ASN A 98 2.73 10.86 -16.28
N GLY A 99 2.66 9.86 -15.39
CA GLY A 99 1.53 8.95 -15.26
C GLY A 99 1.49 7.81 -16.28
N ARG A 100 2.45 7.72 -17.22
CA ARG A 100 2.48 6.61 -18.18
C ARG A 100 3.06 5.35 -17.54
N ILE A 101 2.45 4.21 -17.82
CA ILE A 101 2.97 2.90 -17.41
C ILE A 101 4.23 2.61 -18.21
N ALA A 102 5.35 2.41 -17.51
CA ALA A 102 6.63 2.05 -18.12
C ALA A 102 6.75 0.54 -18.33
N ARG A 103 6.32 -0.25 -17.35
CA ARG A 103 6.49 -1.70 -17.31
C ARG A 103 5.44 -2.32 -16.38
N ILE A 104 5.10 -3.58 -16.63
CA ILE A 104 4.29 -4.40 -15.73
C ILE A 104 5.06 -5.71 -15.47
N ALA A 105 5.24 -6.07 -14.19
CA ALA A 105 5.68 -7.39 -13.77
C ALA A 105 4.44 -8.18 -13.35
N GLU A 106 4.01 -9.10 -14.22
CA GLU A 106 2.80 -9.90 -13.99
C GLU A 106 3.09 -11.17 -13.19
N ASN A 107 2.11 -11.61 -12.39
CA ASN A 107 2.11 -12.90 -11.71
C ASN A 107 3.37 -13.15 -10.89
N THR A 108 3.75 -12.20 -10.04
CA THR A 108 4.96 -12.28 -9.22
C THR A 108 4.95 -13.49 -8.30
N GLU A 109 6.13 -14.07 -8.07
CA GLU A 109 6.31 -15.24 -7.20
C GLU A 109 6.16 -14.87 -5.73
N VAL A 110 5.20 -15.48 -5.04
CA VAL A 110 4.98 -15.24 -3.61
C VAL A 110 6.22 -15.54 -2.76
N ARG A 111 6.45 -14.74 -1.72
CA ARG A 111 7.58 -14.87 -0.78
C ARG A 111 8.98 -14.83 -1.41
N SER A 112 9.09 -14.48 -2.69
CA SER A 112 10.37 -14.37 -3.37
C SER A 112 11.13 -13.12 -2.92
N GLU A 113 12.42 -13.28 -2.64
CA GLU A 113 13.34 -12.17 -2.37
C GLU A 113 14.12 -11.72 -3.62
N LYS A 114 13.78 -12.28 -4.79
CA LYS A 114 14.35 -11.84 -6.06
C LYS A 114 13.94 -10.40 -6.33
N ILE A 115 14.91 -9.61 -6.78
CA ILE A 115 14.67 -8.22 -7.12
C ILE A 115 13.88 -8.11 -8.43
N ILE A 116 12.85 -7.28 -8.41
CA ILE A 116 12.03 -6.93 -9.56
C ILE A 116 12.31 -5.46 -9.87
N GLU A 117 13.11 -5.21 -10.88
CA GLU A 117 13.53 -3.87 -11.27
C GLU A 117 12.46 -3.16 -12.08
N SER A 118 12.35 -1.84 -11.90
CA SER A 118 11.46 -1.00 -12.72
C SER A 118 11.88 -0.96 -14.20
N GLY A 119 13.16 -1.20 -14.50
CA GLY A 119 13.74 -1.19 -15.84
C GLY A 119 13.87 0.21 -16.46
N ALA A 120 13.30 1.23 -15.83
CA ALA A 120 13.37 2.63 -16.19
C ALA A 120 13.10 3.48 -14.94
N PRO A 121 13.47 4.79 -14.92
CA PRO A 121 13.03 5.68 -13.85
C PRO A 121 11.51 5.75 -13.79
N VAL A 122 10.95 5.58 -12.58
CA VAL A 122 9.51 5.64 -12.31
C VAL A 122 9.24 6.44 -11.03
N ARG A 123 8.07 7.05 -10.94
CA ARG A 123 7.59 7.80 -9.79
C ARG A 123 6.85 6.93 -8.78
N ALA A 124 6.13 5.94 -9.28
CA ALA A 124 5.24 5.13 -8.46
C ALA A 124 5.17 3.68 -8.94
N VAL A 125 4.72 2.80 -8.03
CA VAL A 125 4.35 1.41 -8.35
C VAL A 125 2.96 1.15 -7.80
N LEU A 126 2.06 0.64 -8.64
CA LEU A 126 0.76 0.12 -8.20
C LEU A 126 0.84 -1.39 -8.11
N GLU A 127 0.59 -1.93 -6.93
CA GLU A 127 0.44 -3.37 -6.70
C GLU A 127 -1.05 -3.74 -6.66
N VAL A 128 -1.43 -4.73 -7.45
CA VAL A 128 -2.79 -5.29 -7.54
C VAL A 128 -2.70 -6.82 -7.57
N VAL A 129 -3.80 -7.53 -7.35
CA VAL A 129 -3.81 -8.99 -7.41
C VAL A 129 -3.38 -9.47 -8.81
N ALA A 130 -2.61 -10.55 -8.85
CA ALA A 130 -2.11 -11.15 -10.08
C ALA A 130 -3.23 -11.46 -11.08
N GLY A 131 -2.96 -11.21 -12.37
CA GLY A 131 -3.93 -11.38 -13.45
C GLY A 131 -4.78 -10.14 -13.74
N THR A 132 -4.71 -9.10 -12.91
CA THR A 132 -5.45 -7.84 -13.08
C THR A 132 -5.08 -7.15 -14.40
N ALA A 133 -3.77 -7.06 -14.71
CA ALA A 133 -3.32 -6.41 -15.95
C ALA A 133 -3.94 -7.08 -17.19
N ARG A 134 -3.89 -8.39 -17.24
CA ARG A 134 -4.48 -9.16 -18.35
C ARG A 134 -6.01 -9.03 -18.39
N LYS A 135 -6.66 -9.16 -17.24
CA LYS A 135 -8.13 -9.09 -17.12
C LYS A 135 -8.69 -7.77 -17.66
N TYR A 136 -8.02 -6.68 -17.36
CA TYR A 136 -8.49 -5.33 -17.72
C TYR A 136 -7.79 -4.73 -18.93
N GLY A 137 -6.89 -5.48 -19.57
CA GLY A 137 -6.15 -5.01 -20.74
C GLY A 137 -5.21 -3.85 -20.45
N ILE A 138 -4.64 -3.81 -19.24
CA ILE A 138 -3.68 -2.79 -18.83
C ILE A 138 -2.33 -3.12 -19.46
N ALA A 139 -1.72 -2.13 -20.11
CA ALA A 139 -0.48 -2.30 -20.86
C ALA A 139 0.50 -1.13 -20.65
N PRO A 140 1.81 -1.35 -20.88
CA PRO A 140 2.77 -0.24 -20.97
C PRO A 140 2.28 0.82 -21.94
N GLY A 141 2.42 2.11 -21.56
CA GLY A 141 1.93 3.25 -22.31
C GLY A 141 0.54 3.74 -21.88
N ASP A 142 -0.26 2.93 -21.20
CA ASP A 142 -1.53 3.38 -20.63
C ASP A 142 -1.31 4.49 -19.61
N LYS A 143 -2.35 5.31 -19.39
CA LYS A 143 -2.28 6.50 -18.52
C LYS A 143 -2.94 6.23 -17.19
N VAL A 144 -2.19 6.42 -16.13
CA VAL A 144 -2.66 6.38 -14.75
C VAL A 144 -2.98 7.80 -14.28
N ALA A 145 -4.14 7.98 -13.66
CA ALA A 145 -4.56 9.22 -13.01
C ALA A 145 -4.74 8.96 -11.51
N TYR A 146 -3.98 9.69 -10.72
CA TYR A 146 -4.09 9.77 -9.27
C TYR A 146 -3.63 11.16 -8.82
N PRO A 147 -4.24 11.79 -7.79
CA PRO A 147 -3.95 13.19 -7.42
C PRO A 147 -2.47 13.50 -7.23
N SER A 148 -1.70 12.63 -6.58
CA SER A 148 -0.27 12.85 -6.36
C SER A 148 0.60 12.67 -7.62
N LEU A 149 0.07 12.05 -8.68
CA LEU A 149 0.74 11.85 -9.97
C LEU A 149 0.31 12.89 -11.03
N SER A 150 -0.66 13.74 -10.71
CA SER A 150 -1.28 14.66 -11.67
C SER A 150 -0.74 16.10 -11.61
N GLY A 151 0.27 16.35 -10.78
CA GLY A 151 0.75 17.67 -10.48
C GLY A 151 2.18 17.92 -10.97
N HIS A 152 2.35 18.19 -12.25
CA HIS A 152 3.42 19.11 -12.76
C HIS A 152 3.21 19.37 -14.24
#